data_88ba44233a1ba1b92b1cb648e2e9c392
#
_entry.id   88ba44233a1ba1b92b1cb648e2e9c392
#
_cell.length_a   1.000
_cell.length_b   1.000
_cell.length_c   1.000
_cell.angle_alpha   90.00
_cell.angle_beta   90.00
_cell.angle_gamma   90.00
#
_symmetry.space_group_name_H-M   'P 1'
#
loop_
_entity.id
_entity.type
_entity.pdbx_description
1 polymer ?
#
loop_
_entity_poly.entity_id
_entity_poly.type
_entity_poly.pdbx_seq_one_letter_code
_entity_poly.pdbx_strand_id
1 'polypeptide(L)'
;MNAKNLLKRAACLFSLTGLALSVSAQSRFADAMRQAYAKPERIYQFYVQHQPDSIYKQGENVFSPYLSSDQFAAQLRAMEERLGDPVEASMWEMQQMAGCEIYSRKITFPRHSATLNVVFDPSGSLLGFTFTDEKALLTETESAHYIYVSDTIQLPARLTMPSAASVKDRVPVVILVHGSGPSNMDESMGPNAPFRDLAEGLSRRGVAVLRYDKRTFVCPQFFENAKEGYTYDDETVDDALSAIRLVKDSLAKEKAIDPSRIYIVGHSMGGMLAPRIAQRSGEVAGLVLLAAPTGKLLPTIERQLAYLGRSAEEIRKLTEIALADIPDSYLDLDARYSDTATAQELNIPMLILQGERDYQVTMDDYRTWRQAVGNRQGVVMKSYPSLNHLFMAGKGGSMPEEYQTPGHVAEEVMDDIANFVLSGK
;
A
#
# COMPACT_ATOMS: atom_id res chain seq x y z
N MET A 1 -22.45 -23.21 -39.55
CA MET A 1 -22.85 -22.25 -38.51
C MET A 1 -21.69 -22.22 -37.49
N ASN A 2 -21.03 -21.07 -37.36
CA ASN A 2 -19.73 -20.95 -36.67
C ASN A 2 -19.92 -21.08 -35.14
N ALA A 3 -19.09 -21.85 -34.43
CA ALA A 3 -19.19 -22.07 -32.99
C ALA A 3 -19.33 -20.80 -32.17
N LYS A 4 -18.74 -19.67 -32.64
CA LYS A 4 -18.87 -18.33 -32.04
C LYS A 4 -20.30 -17.77 -32.05
N ASN A 5 -21.13 -18.11 -33.06
CA ASN A 5 -22.54 -17.69 -33.11
C ASN A 5 -23.46 -18.56 -32.25
N LEU A 6 -23.06 -19.81 -32.00
CA LEU A 6 -23.75 -20.71 -31.08
C LEU A 6 -23.58 -20.23 -29.62
N LEU A 7 -22.37 -19.78 -29.24
CA LEU A 7 -22.01 -19.27 -27.90
C LEU A 7 -22.77 -17.99 -27.54
N LYS A 8 -22.86 -17.00 -28.47
CA LYS A 8 -23.64 -15.77 -28.23
C LYS A 8 -25.12 -16.05 -28.05
N ARG A 9 -25.72 -17.03 -28.75
CA ARG A 9 -27.13 -17.43 -28.59
C ARG A 9 -27.37 -18.26 -27.35
N ALA A 10 -26.42 -19.09 -26.93
CA ALA A 10 -26.54 -19.88 -25.70
C ALA A 10 -26.44 -19.02 -24.44
N ALA A 11 -25.53 -18.04 -24.37
CA ALA A 11 -25.41 -17.14 -23.24
C ALA A 11 -26.67 -16.28 -23.02
N CYS A 12 -27.35 -15.84 -24.09
CA CYS A 12 -28.64 -15.14 -24.00
C CYS A 12 -29.81 -16.04 -23.62
N LEU A 13 -29.76 -17.35 -23.92
CA LEU A 13 -30.86 -18.28 -23.63
C LEU A 13 -30.81 -18.82 -22.18
N PHE A 14 -29.64 -18.90 -21.54
CA PHE A 14 -29.52 -19.35 -20.15
C PHE A 14 -30.05 -18.37 -19.11
N SER A 15 -30.18 -17.09 -19.45
CA SER A 15 -30.71 -16.07 -18.55
C SER A 15 -32.25 -15.96 -18.55
N LEU A 16 -32.94 -16.61 -19.47
CA LEU A 16 -34.37 -16.38 -19.72
C LEU A 16 -35.28 -17.62 -19.66
N THR A 17 -34.77 -18.84 -19.67
CA THR A 17 -35.61 -20.03 -19.59
C THR A 17 -34.93 -21.17 -18.80
N GLY A 18 -35.49 -21.57 -17.69
CA GLY A 18 -35.06 -22.74 -16.88
C GLY A 18 -35.25 -24.08 -17.57
N LEU A 19 -34.76 -24.24 -18.81
CA LEU A 19 -34.86 -25.48 -19.58
C LEU A 19 -33.69 -26.40 -19.21
N ALA A 20 -34.01 -27.55 -18.57
CA ALA A 20 -33.06 -28.63 -18.33
C ALA A 20 -32.56 -29.20 -19.69
N LEU A 21 -31.32 -28.94 -20.01
CA LEU A 21 -30.65 -29.56 -21.16
C LEU A 21 -30.42 -31.06 -20.88
N SER A 22 -30.54 -31.93 -21.91
CA SER A 22 -30.18 -33.34 -21.80
C SER A 22 -28.68 -33.49 -21.47
N VAL A 23 -28.29 -34.56 -20.79
CA VAL A 23 -26.89 -34.87 -20.41
C VAL A 23 -25.95 -34.76 -21.59
N SER A 24 -26.38 -35.22 -22.78
CA SER A 24 -25.60 -35.13 -24.01
C SER A 24 -25.46 -33.71 -24.59
N ALA A 25 -26.41 -32.83 -24.32
CA ALA A 25 -26.33 -31.43 -24.70
C ALA A 25 -25.44 -30.62 -23.73
N GLN A 26 -25.48 -30.97 -22.45
CA GLN A 26 -24.56 -30.41 -21.42
C GLN A 26 -23.09 -30.81 -21.70
N SER A 27 -22.83 -32.07 -22.07
CA SER A 27 -21.50 -32.55 -22.45
C SER A 27 -20.98 -31.79 -23.68
N ARG A 28 -21.76 -31.71 -24.75
CA ARG A 28 -21.36 -30.96 -25.97
C ARG A 28 -21.14 -29.47 -25.74
N PHE A 29 -21.92 -28.86 -24.87
CA PHE A 29 -21.72 -27.46 -24.48
C PHE A 29 -20.40 -27.29 -23.68
N ALA A 30 -20.15 -28.17 -22.72
CA ALA A 30 -18.91 -28.16 -21.93
C ALA A 30 -17.68 -28.38 -22.80
N ASP A 31 -17.74 -29.26 -23.81
CA ASP A 31 -16.64 -29.49 -24.76
C ASP A 31 -16.43 -28.29 -25.68
N ALA A 32 -17.49 -27.66 -26.16
CA ALA A 32 -17.42 -26.42 -26.96
C ALA A 32 -16.81 -25.26 -26.16
N MET A 33 -17.16 -25.14 -24.89
CA MET A 33 -16.57 -24.14 -23.97
C MET A 33 -15.09 -24.42 -23.72
N ARG A 34 -14.71 -25.67 -23.43
CA ARG A 34 -13.31 -26.07 -23.29
C ARG A 34 -12.49 -25.73 -24.52
N GLN A 35 -13.03 -25.97 -25.70
CA GLN A 35 -12.35 -25.71 -26.95
C GLN A 35 -12.25 -24.21 -27.28
N ALA A 36 -13.29 -23.42 -26.94
CA ALA A 36 -13.31 -21.98 -27.16
C ALA A 36 -12.30 -21.22 -26.27
N TYR A 37 -12.06 -21.71 -25.06
CA TYR A 37 -11.17 -21.09 -24.11
C TYR A 37 -9.84 -21.83 -23.90
N ALA A 38 -9.51 -22.80 -24.77
CA ALA A 38 -8.29 -23.59 -24.63
C ALA A 38 -7.00 -22.75 -24.66
N LYS A 39 -6.96 -21.69 -25.46
CA LYS A 39 -5.79 -20.79 -25.54
C LYS A 39 -5.55 -20.02 -24.21
N PRO A 40 -6.50 -19.19 -23.72
CA PRO A 40 -6.30 -18.45 -22.48
C PRO A 40 -6.16 -19.40 -21.28
N GLU A 41 -6.85 -20.52 -21.25
CA GLU A 41 -6.70 -21.53 -20.20
C GLU A 41 -5.28 -22.10 -20.15
N ARG A 42 -4.64 -22.36 -21.29
CA ARG A 42 -3.26 -22.81 -21.35
C ARG A 42 -2.29 -21.78 -20.75
N ILE A 43 -2.49 -20.50 -21.05
CA ILE A 43 -1.69 -19.41 -20.46
C ILE A 43 -1.88 -19.35 -18.94
N TYR A 44 -3.12 -19.46 -18.49
CA TYR A 44 -3.44 -19.51 -17.07
C TYR A 44 -2.82 -20.72 -16.36
N GLN A 45 -2.84 -21.89 -16.99
CA GLN A 45 -2.18 -23.08 -16.44
C GLN A 45 -0.66 -22.92 -16.33
N PHE A 46 0.00 -22.25 -17.28
CA PHE A 46 1.41 -21.91 -17.15
C PHE A 46 1.67 -20.98 -15.95
N TYR A 47 0.77 -20.04 -15.71
CA TYR A 47 0.84 -19.15 -14.54
C TYR A 47 0.70 -19.95 -13.23
N VAL A 48 -0.34 -20.75 -13.09
CA VAL A 48 -0.59 -21.60 -11.89
C VAL A 48 0.55 -22.60 -11.63
N GLN A 49 1.26 -23.02 -12.67
CA GLN A 49 2.39 -23.95 -12.58
C GLN A 49 3.75 -23.22 -12.46
N HIS A 50 3.76 -21.91 -12.22
CA HIS A 50 4.96 -21.09 -12.11
C HIS A 50 5.93 -21.25 -13.29
N GLN A 51 5.41 -21.22 -14.52
CA GLN A 51 6.16 -21.39 -15.75
C GLN A 51 6.24 -20.08 -16.57
N PRO A 52 6.92 -19.04 -16.10
CA PRO A 52 6.99 -17.74 -16.79
C PRO A 52 7.58 -17.83 -18.19
N ASP A 53 8.59 -18.68 -18.40
CA ASP A 53 9.20 -18.89 -19.73
C ASP A 53 8.20 -19.49 -20.72
N SER A 54 7.28 -20.33 -20.26
CA SER A 54 6.23 -20.92 -21.11
C SER A 54 5.20 -19.86 -21.54
N ILE A 55 4.89 -18.88 -20.67
CA ILE A 55 4.06 -17.74 -21.03
C ILE A 55 4.79 -16.83 -22.02
N TYR A 56 6.06 -16.46 -21.71
CA TYR A 56 6.87 -15.58 -22.54
C TYR A 56 6.99 -16.09 -23.98
N LYS A 57 7.25 -17.38 -24.17
CA LYS A 57 7.36 -18.03 -25.50
C LYS A 57 6.09 -17.90 -26.36
N GLN A 58 4.91 -17.73 -25.77
CA GLN A 58 3.67 -17.56 -26.54
C GLN A 58 3.59 -16.17 -27.21
N GLY A 59 4.36 -15.19 -26.71
CA GLY A 59 4.43 -13.83 -27.23
C GLY A 59 5.85 -13.31 -27.45
N GLU A 60 6.84 -14.19 -27.60
CA GLU A 60 8.26 -13.84 -27.68
C GLU A 60 8.54 -12.77 -28.75
N ASN A 61 7.92 -12.87 -29.92
CA ASN A 61 8.07 -11.90 -31.00
C ASN A 61 7.56 -10.50 -30.64
N VAL A 62 6.64 -10.42 -29.68
CA VAL A 62 6.05 -9.17 -29.19
C VAL A 62 6.82 -8.60 -28.02
N PHE A 63 7.24 -9.47 -27.11
CA PHE A 63 7.88 -9.05 -25.85
C PHE A 63 9.37 -8.75 -26.02
N SER A 64 10.10 -9.55 -26.83
CA SER A 64 11.57 -9.47 -26.91
C SER A 64 12.17 -8.11 -27.27
N PRO A 65 11.49 -7.21 -28.03
CA PRO A 65 11.99 -5.87 -28.26
C PRO A 65 12.00 -4.95 -27.02
N TYR A 66 11.20 -5.29 -26.01
CA TYR A 66 10.94 -4.42 -24.85
C TYR A 66 11.34 -5.05 -23.51
N LEU A 67 11.35 -6.39 -23.44
CA LEU A 67 11.47 -7.13 -22.19
C LEU A 67 12.14 -8.49 -22.44
N SER A 68 13.22 -8.78 -21.73
CA SER A 68 13.84 -10.12 -21.81
C SER A 68 13.01 -11.17 -21.04
N SER A 69 13.22 -12.47 -21.35
CA SER A 69 12.57 -13.57 -20.61
C SER A 69 12.85 -13.52 -19.12
N ASP A 70 14.10 -13.20 -18.72
CA ASP A 70 14.50 -13.08 -17.31
C ASP A 70 13.79 -11.92 -16.60
N GLN A 71 13.63 -10.77 -17.26
CA GLN A 71 12.91 -9.62 -16.75
C GLN A 71 11.41 -9.92 -16.60
N PHE A 72 10.81 -10.57 -17.60
CA PHE A 72 9.42 -11.00 -17.52
C PHE A 72 9.20 -11.99 -16.37
N ALA A 73 10.08 -12.97 -16.24
CA ALA A 73 10.02 -13.95 -15.16
C ALA A 73 10.21 -13.31 -13.77
N ALA A 74 11.07 -12.30 -13.65
CA ALA A 74 11.25 -11.56 -12.40
C ALA A 74 10.00 -10.75 -12.02
N GLN A 75 9.38 -10.05 -12.98
CA GLN A 75 8.14 -9.31 -12.75
C GLN A 75 6.99 -10.23 -12.35
N LEU A 76 6.87 -11.39 -13.00
CA LEU A 76 5.82 -12.35 -12.69
C LEU A 76 6.01 -12.94 -11.29
N ARG A 77 7.23 -13.32 -10.92
CA ARG A 77 7.53 -13.81 -9.56
C ARG A 77 7.22 -12.78 -8.49
N ALA A 78 7.60 -11.51 -8.68
CA ALA A 78 7.27 -10.44 -7.74
C ALA A 78 5.75 -10.26 -7.56
N MET A 79 4.99 -10.47 -8.62
CA MET A 79 3.53 -10.44 -8.56
C MET A 79 2.95 -11.67 -7.84
N GLU A 80 3.47 -12.87 -8.12
CA GLU A 80 3.08 -14.11 -7.45
C GLU A 80 3.36 -14.05 -5.93
N GLU A 81 4.51 -13.53 -5.53
CA GLU A 81 4.85 -13.32 -4.12
C GLU A 81 3.89 -12.35 -3.42
N ARG A 82 3.43 -11.32 -4.12
CA ARG A 82 2.49 -10.33 -3.60
C ARG A 82 1.05 -10.86 -3.53
N LEU A 83 0.58 -11.57 -4.55
CA LEU A 83 -0.80 -12.05 -4.65
C LEU A 83 -1.00 -13.41 -3.96
N GLY A 84 0.02 -14.25 -3.96
CA GLY A 84 -0.05 -15.66 -3.58
C GLY A 84 -0.61 -16.54 -4.69
N ASP A 85 -0.81 -17.82 -4.39
CA ASP A 85 -1.38 -18.78 -5.34
C ASP A 85 -2.89 -18.54 -5.53
N PRO A 86 -3.41 -18.72 -6.77
CA PRO A 86 -4.83 -18.66 -7.04
C PRO A 86 -5.65 -19.68 -6.22
N VAL A 87 -6.68 -19.21 -5.54
CA VAL A 87 -7.60 -20.05 -4.76
C VAL A 87 -8.84 -20.40 -5.59
N GLU A 88 -9.34 -19.43 -6.36
CA GLU A 88 -10.52 -19.60 -7.20
C GLU A 88 -10.38 -18.75 -8.46
N ALA A 89 -10.96 -19.22 -9.55
CA ALA A 89 -11.00 -18.47 -10.81
C ALA A 89 -12.40 -18.57 -11.44
N SER A 90 -12.94 -17.44 -11.87
CA SER A 90 -14.23 -17.40 -12.56
C SER A 90 -14.13 -18.03 -13.96
N MET A 91 -15.26 -18.15 -14.64
CA MET A 91 -15.28 -18.46 -16.06
C MET A 91 -14.63 -17.33 -16.87
N TRP A 92 -14.08 -17.70 -18.05
CA TRP A 92 -13.55 -16.72 -18.99
C TRP A 92 -14.69 -15.91 -19.66
N GLU A 93 -14.45 -14.62 -19.78
CA GLU A 93 -15.19 -13.72 -20.66
C GLU A 93 -14.32 -13.38 -21.87
N MET A 94 -14.92 -13.18 -23.05
CA MET A 94 -14.18 -12.88 -24.26
C MET A 94 -14.78 -11.66 -24.96
N GLN A 95 -13.92 -10.71 -25.29
CA GLN A 95 -14.23 -9.52 -26.10
C GLN A 95 -13.33 -9.49 -27.35
N GLN A 96 -13.80 -8.87 -28.39
CA GLN A 96 -12.98 -8.56 -29.58
C GLN A 96 -12.85 -7.05 -29.71
N MET A 97 -11.63 -6.56 -29.80
CA MET A 97 -11.32 -5.15 -29.99
C MET A 97 -10.15 -4.99 -30.96
N ALA A 98 -10.33 -4.17 -32.02
CA ALA A 98 -9.30 -3.91 -33.03
C ALA A 98 -8.66 -5.18 -33.65
N GLY A 99 -9.46 -6.25 -33.84
CA GLY A 99 -8.99 -7.53 -34.39
C GLY A 99 -8.36 -8.47 -33.37
N CYS A 100 -8.04 -8.02 -32.16
CA CYS A 100 -7.48 -8.84 -31.08
C CYS A 100 -8.58 -9.55 -30.28
N GLU A 101 -8.26 -10.71 -29.73
CA GLU A 101 -9.09 -11.45 -28.78
C GLU A 101 -8.61 -11.14 -27.37
N ILE A 102 -9.50 -10.52 -26.54
CA ILE A 102 -9.23 -10.23 -25.13
C ILE A 102 -10.03 -11.22 -24.30
N TYR A 103 -9.33 -12.02 -23.52
CA TYR A 103 -9.94 -12.94 -22.57
C TYR A 103 -9.69 -12.43 -21.16
N SER A 104 -10.76 -12.32 -20.38
CA SER A 104 -10.73 -11.83 -19.02
C SER A 104 -11.35 -12.83 -18.07
N ARG A 105 -10.77 -13.01 -16.88
CA ARG A 105 -11.38 -13.77 -15.78
C ARG A 105 -10.99 -13.18 -14.44
N LYS A 106 -11.92 -13.19 -13.50
CA LYS A 106 -11.64 -12.82 -12.12
C LYS A 106 -10.93 -13.97 -11.43
N ILE A 107 -9.85 -13.66 -10.72
CA ILE A 107 -9.09 -14.61 -9.88
C ILE A 107 -9.16 -14.14 -8.44
N THR A 108 -9.44 -15.07 -7.54
CA THR A 108 -9.37 -14.86 -6.10
C THR A 108 -8.08 -15.49 -5.59
N PHE A 109 -7.30 -14.71 -4.86
CA PHE A 109 -6.10 -15.10 -4.14
C PHE A 109 -6.39 -15.12 -2.63
N PRO A 110 -5.49 -15.62 -1.78
CA PRO A 110 -5.73 -15.65 -0.33
C PRO A 110 -6.11 -14.30 0.29
N ARG A 111 -5.58 -13.19 -0.27
CA ARG A 111 -5.77 -11.83 0.27
C ARG A 111 -6.18 -10.79 -0.76
N HIS A 112 -6.31 -11.18 -2.01
CA HIS A 112 -6.62 -10.29 -3.13
C HIS A 112 -7.61 -10.92 -4.08
N SER A 113 -8.28 -10.11 -4.87
CA SER A 113 -8.91 -10.50 -6.11
C SER A 113 -8.41 -9.59 -7.22
N ALA A 114 -8.22 -10.14 -8.41
CA ALA A 114 -7.85 -9.36 -9.58
C ALA A 114 -8.48 -9.93 -10.84
N THR A 115 -8.51 -9.16 -11.91
CA THR A 115 -8.94 -9.60 -13.24
C THR A 115 -7.70 -9.91 -14.07
N LEU A 116 -7.50 -11.19 -14.41
CA LEU A 116 -6.49 -11.59 -15.38
C LEU A 116 -7.01 -11.30 -16.78
N ASN A 117 -6.22 -10.55 -17.56
CA ASN A 117 -6.46 -10.28 -18.97
C ASN A 117 -5.36 -10.96 -19.81
N VAL A 118 -5.78 -11.78 -20.77
CA VAL A 118 -4.93 -12.46 -21.74
C VAL A 118 -5.35 -12.00 -23.13
N VAL A 119 -4.43 -11.39 -23.87
CA VAL A 119 -4.71 -10.76 -25.15
C VAL A 119 -3.94 -11.48 -26.25
N PHE A 120 -4.64 -11.87 -27.31
CA PHE A 120 -4.05 -12.48 -28.51
C PHE A 120 -4.30 -11.61 -29.75
N ASP A 121 -3.30 -11.57 -30.62
CA ASP A 121 -3.44 -10.98 -31.95
C ASP A 121 -4.24 -11.89 -32.92
N PRO A 122 -4.55 -11.40 -34.13
CA PRO A 122 -5.25 -12.21 -35.14
C PRO A 122 -4.48 -13.46 -35.58
N SER A 123 -3.14 -13.50 -35.40
CA SER A 123 -2.31 -14.68 -35.72
C SER A 123 -2.35 -15.73 -34.58
N GLY A 124 -2.83 -15.35 -33.41
CA GLY A 124 -2.89 -16.17 -32.20
C GLY A 124 -1.66 -16.05 -31.31
N SER A 125 -0.77 -15.07 -31.55
CA SER A 125 0.36 -14.76 -30.67
C SER A 125 -0.11 -14.00 -29.44
N LEU A 126 0.49 -14.25 -28.28
CA LEU A 126 0.19 -13.55 -27.04
C LEU A 126 0.71 -12.10 -27.13
N LEU A 127 -0.19 -11.12 -27.02
CA LEU A 127 0.14 -9.70 -26.97
C LEU A 127 0.26 -9.17 -25.54
N GLY A 128 -0.45 -9.76 -24.60
CA GLY A 128 -0.49 -9.26 -23.22
C GLY A 128 -0.94 -10.31 -22.23
N PHE A 129 -0.34 -10.24 -21.05
CA PHE A 129 -0.70 -10.98 -19.85
C PHE A 129 -0.63 -10.01 -18.68
N THR A 130 -1.79 -9.57 -18.17
CA THR A 130 -1.84 -8.51 -17.16
C THR A 130 -2.93 -8.78 -16.13
N PHE A 131 -2.69 -8.31 -14.90
CA PHE A 131 -3.73 -8.25 -13.87
C PHE A 131 -4.21 -6.81 -13.70
N THR A 132 -5.52 -6.63 -13.66
CA THR A 132 -6.20 -5.34 -13.42
C THR A 132 -7.23 -5.49 -12.30
N ASP A 133 -7.84 -4.37 -11.88
CA ASP A 133 -8.90 -4.34 -10.86
C ASP A 133 -8.51 -5.06 -9.56
N GLU A 134 -7.23 -4.98 -9.18
CA GLU A 134 -6.75 -5.61 -7.97
C GLU A 134 -7.42 -5.01 -6.74
N LYS A 135 -8.02 -5.88 -5.91
CA LYS A 135 -8.69 -5.51 -4.66
C LYS A 135 -8.19 -6.40 -3.54
N ALA A 136 -7.69 -5.79 -2.48
CA ALA A 136 -7.37 -6.51 -1.28
C ALA A 136 -8.65 -7.01 -0.58
N LEU A 137 -8.68 -8.28 -0.23
CA LEU A 137 -9.79 -8.89 0.49
C LEU A 137 -9.63 -8.69 1.99
N LEU A 138 -10.74 -8.62 2.70
CA LEU A 138 -10.74 -8.56 4.16
C LEU A 138 -10.43 -9.94 4.74
N THR A 139 -9.57 -9.97 5.75
CA THR A 139 -9.39 -11.16 6.60
C THR A 139 -10.49 -11.18 7.67
N GLU A 140 -10.58 -12.28 8.44
CA GLU A 140 -11.59 -12.40 9.54
C GLU A 140 -11.41 -11.32 10.63
N THR A 141 -10.19 -10.80 10.79
CA THR A 141 -9.89 -9.76 11.77
C THR A 141 -10.05 -8.34 11.23
N GLU A 142 -10.35 -8.18 9.95
CA GLU A 142 -10.44 -6.89 9.27
C GLU A 142 -11.87 -6.44 9.01
N SER A 143 -12.07 -5.14 9.03
CA SER A 143 -13.31 -4.50 8.57
C SER A 143 -13.00 -3.25 7.74
N ALA A 144 -13.79 -3.05 6.66
CA ALA A 144 -13.68 -1.88 5.80
C ALA A 144 -14.47 -0.70 6.36
N HIS A 145 -13.89 0.47 6.27
CA HIS A 145 -14.46 1.74 6.73
C HIS A 145 -14.10 2.86 5.74
N TYR A 146 -14.67 4.04 5.97
CA TYR A 146 -14.32 5.27 5.27
C TYR A 146 -14.02 6.38 6.28
N ILE A 147 -12.95 7.12 6.04
CA ILE A 147 -12.63 8.35 6.75
C ILE A 147 -13.25 9.50 5.95
N TYR A 148 -14.20 10.20 6.55
CA TYR A 148 -14.84 11.38 5.97
C TYR A 148 -14.05 12.62 6.36
N VAL A 149 -13.30 13.16 5.39
CA VAL A 149 -12.50 14.37 5.60
C VAL A 149 -13.37 15.60 5.36
N SER A 150 -14.21 15.54 4.33
CA SER A 150 -15.22 16.54 3.99
C SER A 150 -16.43 15.87 3.33
N ASP A 151 -17.44 16.63 2.93
CA ASP A 151 -18.60 16.12 2.21
C ASP A 151 -18.23 15.47 0.86
N THR A 152 -17.09 15.83 0.29
CA THR A 152 -16.63 15.38 -1.03
C THR A 152 -15.42 14.47 -0.99
N ILE A 153 -14.72 14.34 0.15
CA ILE A 153 -13.50 13.55 0.29
C ILE A 153 -13.72 12.44 1.31
N GLN A 154 -13.73 11.20 0.80
CA GLN A 154 -13.84 9.97 1.58
C GLN A 154 -12.64 9.09 1.27
N LEU A 155 -11.90 8.68 2.30
CA LEU A 155 -10.72 7.86 2.17
C LEU A 155 -11.07 6.42 2.58
N PRO A 156 -10.88 5.43 1.69
CA PRO A 156 -11.00 4.03 2.06
C PRO A 156 -10.06 3.70 3.22
N ALA A 157 -10.57 3.00 4.22
CA ALA A 157 -9.82 2.64 5.42
C ALA A 157 -10.09 1.18 5.81
N ARG A 158 -9.16 0.60 6.56
CA ARG A 158 -9.25 -0.75 7.08
C ARG A 158 -8.85 -0.79 8.54
N LEU A 159 -9.73 -1.33 9.36
CA LEU A 159 -9.45 -1.63 10.76
C LEU A 159 -9.08 -3.10 10.87
N THR A 160 -7.92 -3.41 11.46
CA THR A 160 -7.49 -4.75 11.82
C THR A 160 -7.55 -4.90 13.34
N MET A 161 -8.32 -5.87 13.82
CA MET A 161 -8.57 -6.10 15.25
C MET A 161 -7.79 -7.33 15.76
N PRO A 162 -7.27 -7.29 16.99
CA PRO A 162 -6.80 -8.52 17.65
C PRO A 162 -7.96 -9.53 17.79
N SER A 163 -7.68 -10.80 17.49
CA SER A 163 -8.70 -11.87 17.61
C SER A 163 -9.20 -12.07 19.05
N ALA A 164 -8.37 -11.75 20.05
CA ALA A 164 -8.72 -11.85 21.47
C ALA A 164 -9.45 -10.62 22.04
N ALA A 165 -9.63 -9.56 21.25
CA ALA A 165 -10.28 -8.33 21.72
C ALA A 165 -11.74 -8.58 22.06
N SER A 166 -12.19 -8.06 23.20
CA SER A 166 -13.59 -8.15 23.65
C SER A 166 -14.06 -6.84 24.27
N VAL A 167 -15.37 -6.66 24.37
CA VAL A 167 -15.95 -5.46 25.00
C VAL A 167 -15.52 -5.29 26.47
N LYS A 168 -15.16 -6.39 27.13
CA LYS A 168 -14.63 -6.35 28.51
C LYS A 168 -13.14 -6.02 28.56
N ASP A 169 -12.39 -6.45 27.54
CA ASP A 169 -10.95 -6.24 27.41
C ASP A 169 -10.66 -5.39 26.16
N ARG A 170 -10.93 -4.10 26.28
CA ARG A 170 -10.71 -3.13 25.20
C ARG A 170 -9.24 -2.94 24.93
N VAL A 171 -8.87 -2.92 23.66
CA VAL A 171 -7.50 -2.81 23.19
C VAL A 171 -7.16 -1.38 22.75
N PRO A 172 -5.88 -0.97 22.84
CA PRO A 172 -5.44 0.27 22.21
C PRO A 172 -5.53 0.17 20.69
N VAL A 173 -5.56 1.33 20.04
CA VAL A 173 -5.51 1.42 18.58
C VAL A 173 -4.37 2.32 18.13
N VAL A 174 -3.66 1.90 17.09
CA VAL A 174 -2.73 2.75 16.36
C VAL A 174 -3.36 3.17 15.04
N ILE A 175 -3.13 4.43 14.65
CA ILE A 175 -3.48 4.98 13.33
C ILE A 175 -2.17 5.13 12.57
N LEU A 176 -2.03 4.46 11.41
CA LEU A 176 -0.86 4.56 10.56
C LEU A 176 -0.94 5.79 9.67
N VAL A 177 0.12 6.60 9.67
CA VAL A 177 0.22 7.85 8.89
C VAL A 177 1.39 7.77 7.93
N HIS A 178 1.10 7.90 6.65
CA HIS A 178 2.01 7.66 5.52
C HIS A 178 3.16 8.68 5.41
N GLY A 179 4.19 8.24 4.73
CA GLY A 179 5.25 9.08 4.19
C GLY A 179 4.81 10.01 3.06
N SER A 180 5.77 10.63 2.39
CA SER A 180 5.54 11.55 1.26
C SER A 180 5.02 10.82 0.02
N GLY A 181 4.29 11.56 -0.84
CA GLY A 181 3.75 11.07 -2.09
C GLY A 181 2.44 10.29 -1.97
N PRO A 182 1.84 9.91 -3.12
CA PRO A 182 0.63 9.10 -3.17
C PRO A 182 0.88 7.69 -2.64
N SER A 183 0.03 7.22 -1.73
CA SER A 183 0.20 5.90 -1.12
C SER A 183 -1.14 5.26 -0.79
N ASN A 184 -1.28 3.96 -1.08
CA ASN A 184 -2.41 3.18 -0.62
C ASN A 184 -2.29 2.86 0.88
N MET A 185 -3.34 2.30 1.47
CA MET A 185 -3.39 1.98 2.91
C MET A 185 -2.30 1.02 3.41
N ASP A 186 -1.69 0.25 2.53
CA ASP A 186 -0.62 -0.68 2.84
C ASP A 186 0.79 -0.05 2.72
N GLU A 187 0.86 1.24 2.28
CA GLU A 187 2.10 1.95 1.95
C GLU A 187 3.00 1.14 1.00
N SER A 188 2.39 0.62 -0.07
CA SER A 188 3.05 -0.31 -0.98
C SER A 188 4.20 0.34 -1.74
N MET A 189 5.38 -0.29 -1.68
CA MET A 189 6.58 0.11 -2.42
C MET A 189 7.17 -1.12 -3.13
N GLY A 190 6.97 -1.22 -4.44
CA GLY A 190 7.27 -2.44 -5.18
C GLY A 190 6.46 -3.62 -4.64
N PRO A 191 7.09 -4.77 -4.34
CA PRO A 191 6.41 -5.93 -3.74
C PRO A 191 6.12 -5.77 -2.24
N ASN A 192 6.64 -4.73 -1.59
CA ASN A 192 6.59 -4.54 -0.14
C ASN A 192 5.34 -3.78 0.30
N ALA A 193 4.82 -4.09 1.47
CA ALA A 193 3.62 -3.48 2.03
C ALA A 193 3.77 -3.25 3.55
N PRO A 194 4.64 -2.31 3.98
CA PRO A 194 5.02 -2.17 5.38
C PRO A 194 3.85 -1.88 6.31
N PHE A 195 2.84 -1.13 5.90
CA PHE A 195 1.67 -0.87 6.74
C PHE A 195 0.76 -2.09 6.89
N ARG A 196 0.71 -2.96 5.89
CA ARG A 196 0.04 -4.26 6.06
C ARG A 196 0.79 -5.14 7.05
N ASP A 197 2.11 -5.23 6.97
CA ASP A 197 2.94 -5.98 7.91
C ASP A 197 2.74 -5.48 9.35
N LEU A 198 2.76 -4.15 9.54
CA LEU A 198 2.49 -3.53 10.84
C LEU A 198 1.07 -3.86 11.33
N ALA A 199 0.05 -3.78 10.47
CA ALA A 199 -1.33 -4.06 10.87
C ALA A 199 -1.49 -5.51 11.34
N GLU A 200 -0.95 -6.46 10.61
CA GLU A 200 -1.00 -7.87 10.97
C GLU A 200 -0.13 -8.21 12.19
N GLY A 201 1.09 -7.67 12.21
CA GLY A 201 2.04 -7.90 13.29
C GLY A 201 1.55 -7.34 14.63
N LEU A 202 1.05 -6.12 14.65
CA LEU A 202 0.55 -5.46 15.85
C LEU A 202 -0.78 -6.07 16.33
N SER A 203 -1.67 -6.47 15.40
CA SER A 203 -2.94 -7.12 15.79
C SER A 203 -2.69 -8.47 16.47
N ARG A 204 -1.72 -9.26 15.99
CA ARG A 204 -1.31 -10.50 16.68
C ARG A 204 -0.76 -10.25 18.10
N ARG A 205 -0.29 -9.04 18.38
CA ARG A 205 0.27 -8.59 19.67
C ARG A 205 -0.74 -7.85 20.56
N GLY A 206 -2.01 -7.80 20.16
CA GLY A 206 -3.07 -7.21 21.00
C GLY A 206 -3.32 -5.72 20.76
N VAL A 207 -2.85 -5.13 19.66
CA VAL A 207 -3.06 -3.74 19.29
C VAL A 207 -3.94 -3.66 18.05
N ALA A 208 -5.05 -2.92 18.09
CA ALA A 208 -5.85 -2.65 16.91
C ALA A 208 -5.12 -1.65 15.99
N VAL A 209 -5.31 -1.78 14.67
CA VAL A 209 -4.63 -0.93 13.69
C VAL A 209 -5.62 -0.39 12.67
N LEU A 210 -5.68 0.94 12.55
CA LEU A 210 -6.40 1.63 11.48
C LEU A 210 -5.39 2.14 10.44
N ARG A 211 -5.57 1.74 9.18
CA ARG A 211 -4.82 2.23 8.03
C ARG A 211 -5.78 2.68 6.94
N TYR A 212 -5.37 3.61 6.10
CA TYR A 212 -6.25 4.23 5.10
C TYR A 212 -5.47 4.65 3.85
N ASP A 213 -6.17 4.75 2.71
CA ASP A 213 -5.60 5.29 1.49
C ASP A 213 -5.38 6.79 1.63
N LYS A 214 -4.16 7.27 1.34
CA LYS A 214 -3.79 8.68 1.44
C LYS A 214 -4.59 9.52 0.44
N ARG A 215 -4.93 10.75 0.80
CA ARG A 215 -5.69 11.68 -0.07
C ARG A 215 -5.04 11.89 -1.43
N THR A 216 -3.71 12.03 -1.48
CA THR A 216 -2.96 12.16 -2.74
C THR A 216 -3.09 10.95 -3.66
N PHE A 217 -3.38 9.78 -3.11
CA PHE A 217 -3.65 8.56 -3.86
C PHE A 217 -5.11 8.48 -4.35
N VAL A 218 -6.06 8.84 -3.49
CA VAL A 218 -7.51 8.72 -3.78
C VAL A 218 -8.02 9.87 -4.65
N CYS A 219 -7.53 11.08 -4.41
CA CYS A 219 -8.01 12.31 -5.01
C CYS A 219 -6.87 13.18 -5.56
N PRO A 220 -6.02 12.69 -6.50
CA PRO A 220 -4.91 13.46 -7.03
C PRO A 220 -5.38 14.79 -7.65
N GLN A 221 -6.55 14.81 -8.30
CA GLN A 221 -7.14 16.01 -8.89
C GLN A 221 -7.45 17.12 -7.87
N PHE A 222 -7.56 16.81 -6.57
CA PHE A 222 -7.70 17.84 -5.54
C PHE A 222 -6.46 18.74 -5.52
N PHE A 223 -5.27 18.15 -5.60
CA PHE A 223 -4.01 18.87 -5.57
C PHE A 223 -3.72 19.59 -6.89
N GLU A 224 -4.03 18.96 -8.02
CA GLU A 224 -3.89 19.57 -9.36
C GLU A 224 -4.78 20.80 -9.56
N ASN A 225 -5.96 20.84 -8.92
CA ASN A 225 -6.95 21.91 -9.06
C ASN A 225 -6.97 22.90 -7.88
N ALA A 226 -6.08 22.77 -6.89
CA ALA A 226 -6.02 23.62 -5.73
C ALA A 226 -5.50 25.03 -6.07
N LYS A 227 -6.36 25.89 -6.61
CA LYS A 227 -6.02 27.26 -7.06
C LYS A 227 -5.46 28.17 -5.96
N GLU A 228 -5.85 27.94 -4.71
CA GLU A 228 -5.40 28.68 -3.54
C GLU A 228 -4.20 28.01 -2.85
N GLY A 229 -3.70 26.90 -3.45
CA GLY A 229 -2.66 26.09 -2.89
C GLY A 229 -3.16 25.04 -1.87
N TYR A 230 -2.23 24.28 -1.34
CA TYR A 230 -2.45 23.28 -0.28
C TYR A 230 -1.21 23.23 0.62
N THR A 231 -1.30 22.52 1.72
CA THR A 231 -0.23 22.43 2.73
C THR A 231 -0.07 20.98 3.22
N TYR A 232 0.86 20.73 4.13
CA TYR A 232 0.96 19.46 4.88
C TYR A 232 -0.36 19.11 5.61
N ASP A 233 -1.12 20.14 6.05
CA ASP A 233 -2.38 19.91 6.72
C ASP A 233 -3.37 19.25 5.78
N ASP A 234 -3.50 19.78 4.58
CA ASP A 234 -4.40 19.24 3.56
C ASP A 234 -3.94 17.86 3.06
N GLU A 235 -2.63 17.64 2.95
CA GLU A 235 -2.09 16.40 2.42
C GLU A 235 -2.19 15.24 3.42
N THR A 236 -2.01 15.50 4.71
CA THR A 236 -1.77 14.43 5.69
C THR A 236 -2.43 14.66 7.04
N VAL A 237 -2.32 15.88 7.61
CA VAL A 237 -2.69 16.11 9.01
C VAL A 237 -4.20 16.05 9.20
N ASP A 238 -4.99 16.68 8.32
CA ASP A 238 -6.46 16.70 8.42
C ASP A 238 -7.09 15.32 8.21
N ASP A 239 -6.44 14.48 7.41
CA ASP A 239 -6.85 13.08 7.22
C ASP A 239 -6.63 12.28 8.50
N ALA A 240 -5.48 12.44 9.14
CA ALA A 240 -5.18 11.80 10.42
C ALA A 240 -6.12 12.28 11.55
N LEU A 241 -6.45 13.56 11.59
CA LEU A 241 -7.45 14.11 12.54
C LEU A 241 -8.85 13.51 12.28
N SER A 242 -9.21 13.30 11.01
CA SER A 242 -10.46 12.65 10.65
C SER A 242 -10.47 11.17 11.02
N ALA A 243 -9.32 10.50 10.90
CA ALA A 243 -9.15 9.12 11.37
C ALA A 243 -9.30 9.01 12.90
N ILE A 244 -8.76 9.95 13.66
CA ILE A 244 -8.95 10.01 15.12
C ILE A 244 -10.43 10.17 15.45
N ARG A 245 -11.16 11.08 14.77
CA ARG A 245 -12.61 11.24 14.95
C ARG A 245 -13.37 9.96 14.65
N LEU A 246 -13.06 9.26 13.53
CA LEU A 246 -13.68 7.97 13.20
C LEU A 246 -13.50 6.97 14.32
N VAL A 247 -12.29 6.85 14.89
CA VAL A 247 -12.04 5.94 16.02
C VAL A 247 -12.91 6.30 17.22
N LYS A 248 -12.94 7.56 17.63
CA LYS A 248 -13.65 8.02 18.85
C LYS A 248 -15.17 7.97 18.72
N ASP A 249 -15.67 8.46 17.59
CA ASP A 249 -17.11 8.70 17.43
C ASP A 249 -17.86 7.45 17.00
N SER A 250 -17.20 6.52 16.30
CA SER A 250 -17.80 5.32 15.76
C SER A 250 -17.11 4.05 16.23
N LEU A 251 -15.86 3.81 15.82
CA LEU A 251 -15.21 2.51 15.99
C LEU A 251 -15.09 2.09 17.45
N ALA A 252 -14.77 2.99 18.37
CA ALA A 252 -14.69 2.66 19.80
C ALA A 252 -16.04 2.30 20.41
N LYS A 253 -17.16 2.73 19.83
CA LYS A 253 -18.51 2.37 20.27
C LYS A 253 -18.94 0.98 19.76
N GLU A 254 -18.50 0.63 18.56
CA GLU A 254 -18.91 -0.60 17.86
C GLU A 254 -17.93 -1.75 18.07
N LYS A 255 -16.67 -1.43 18.29
CA LYS A 255 -15.56 -2.39 18.43
C LYS A 255 -14.97 -2.35 19.84
N ALA A 256 -14.20 -3.36 20.18
CA ALA A 256 -13.51 -3.46 21.46
C ALA A 256 -12.26 -2.55 21.54
N ILE A 257 -12.36 -1.28 21.18
CA ILE A 257 -11.29 -0.29 21.20
C ILE A 257 -11.45 0.64 22.41
N ASP A 258 -10.35 0.93 23.08
CA ASP A 258 -10.25 1.93 24.13
C ASP A 258 -10.04 3.33 23.52
N PRO A 259 -11.02 4.24 23.56
CA PRO A 259 -10.90 5.57 22.95
C PRO A 259 -9.91 6.50 23.66
N SER A 260 -9.43 6.14 24.85
CA SER A 260 -8.39 6.88 25.56
C SER A 260 -6.97 6.44 25.18
N ARG A 261 -6.84 5.35 24.41
CA ARG A 261 -5.57 4.75 24.03
C ARG A 261 -5.38 4.74 22.51
N ILE A 262 -5.49 5.93 21.91
CA ILE A 262 -5.25 6.16 20.47
C ILE A 262 -3.81 6.63 20.30
N TYR A 263 -3.02 5.94 19.49
CA TYR A 263 -1.64 6.27 19.18
C TYR A 263 -1.49 6.60 17.69
N ILE A 264 -0.62 7.54 17.36
CA ILE A 264 -0.21 7.79 15.98
C ILE A 264 1.12 7.05 15.73
N VAL A 265 1.16 6.25 14.70
CA VAL A 265 2.38 5.62 14.16
C VAL A 265 2.63 6.26 12.79
N GLY A 266 3.55 7.19 12.73
CA GLY A 266 3.88 7.92 11.50
C GLY A 266 5.19 7.41 10.89
N HIS A 267 5.18 7.10 9.60
CA HIS A 267 6.35 6.71 8.84
C HIS A 267 6.87 7.89 8.01
N SER A 268 8.19 8.09 7.98
CA SER A 268 8.82 9.13 7.15
C SER A 268 8.19 10.51 7.40
N MET A 269 7.64 11.18 6.39
CA MET A 269 6.90 12.45 6.54
C MET A 269 5.76 12.34 7.55
N GLY A 270 5.05 11.20 7.62
CA GLY A 270 4.04 10.97 8.65
C GLY A 270 4.61 11.00 10.07
N GLY A 271 5.84 10.51 10.25
CA GLY A 271 6.58 10.61 11.51
C GLY A 271 6.97 12.06 11.85
N MET A 272 7.43 12.83 10.86
CA MET A 272 7.71 14.26 11.00
C MET A 272 6.47 15.06 11.40
N LEU A 273 5.30 14.69 10.86
CA LEU A 273 4.02 15.39 11.11
C LEU A 273 3.27 14.85 12.35
N ALA A 274 3.67 13.70 12.91
CA ALA A 274 3.00 13.12 14.07
C ALA A 274 2.90 14.08 15.27
N PRO A 275 3.93 14.88 15.62
CA PRO A 275 3.82 15.91 16.66
C PRO A 275 2.74 16.96 16.35
N ARG A 276 2.62 17.40 15.08
CA ARG A 276 1.60 18.37 14.67
C ARG A 276 0.19 17.78 14.75
N ILE A 277 0.02 16.51 14.37
CA ILE A 277 -1.24 15.79 14.51
C ILE A 277 -1.64 15.72 15.99
N ALA A 278 -0.70 15.35 16.87
CA ALA A 278 -0.96 15.30 18.31
C ALA A 278 -1.31 16.67 18.90
N GLN A 279 -0.58 17.72 18.54
CA GLN A 279 -0.82 19.08 18.99
C GLN A 279 -2.21 19.57 18.57
N ARG A 280 -2.59 19.34 17.31
CA ARG A 280 -3.91 19.79 16.79
C ARG A 280 -5.07 18.93 17.31
N SER A 281 -4.85 17.64 17.51
CA SER A 281 -5.86 16.75 18.06
C SER A 281 -6.09 16.98 19.56
N GLY A 282 -5.01 17.06 20.34
CA GLY A 282 -5.07 17.07 21.81
C GLY A 282 -5.58 15.77 22.44
N GLU A 283 -5.75 14.70 21.64
CA GLU A 283 -6.50 13.50 22.02
C GLU A 283 -5.77 12.17 21.83
N VAL A 284 -4.47 12.22 21.49
CA VAL A 284 -3.67 11.02 21.30
C VAL A 284 -2.88 10.66 22.56
N ALA A 285 -2.80 9.37 22.85
CA ALA A 285 -2.13 8.85 24.06
C ALA A 285 -0.61 8.81 23.91
N GLY A 286 -0.08 8.77 22.69
CA GLY A 286 1.35 8.74 22.42
C GLY A 286 1.67 8.68 20.94
N LEU A 287 2.96 8.81 20.61
CA LEU A 287 3.47 8.83 19.25
C LEU A 287 4.51 7.75 19.02
N VAL A 288 4.51 7.15 17.84
CA VAL A 288 5.61 6.34 17.33
C VAL A 288 6.09 6.98 16.02
N LEU A 289 7.34 7.38 16.00
CA LEU A 289 8.00 8.01 14.87
C LEU A 289 8.91 6.97 14.21
N LEU A 290 8.54 6.54 13.01
CA LEU A 290 9.27 5.55 12.21
C LEU A 290 10.05 6.29 11.11
N ALA A 291 11.39 6.22 11.14
CA ALA A 291 12.24 6.87 10.15
C ALA A 291 11.80 8.32 9.85
N ALA A 292 11.57 9.10 10.91
CA ALA A 292 11.05 10.45 10.82
C ALA A 292 12.17 11.45 10.50
N PRO A 293 12.12 12.14 9.33
CA PRO A 293 13.09 13.18 9.02
C PRO A 293 12.93 14.37 9.97
N THR A 294 14.01 15.14 10.10
CA THR A 294 14.01 16.44 10.76
C THR A 294 14.46 17.52 9.78
N GLY A 295 13.88 18.70 9.92
CA GLY A 295 14.28 19.85 9.09
C GLY A 295 13.32 20.09 7.92
N LYS A 296 13.86 20.66 6.83
CA LYS A 296 13.09 21.22 5.73
C LYS A 296 13.08 20.32 4.50
N LEU A 297 12.02 20.44 3.70
CA LEU A 297 11.82 19.65 2.49
C LEU A 297 13.02 19.72 1.53
N LEU A 298 13.44 20.93 1.17
CA LEU A 298 14.50 21.16 0.19
C LEU A 298 15.86 20.54 0.61
N PRO A 299 16.42 20.83 1.79
CA PRO A 299 17.66 20.18 2.24
C PRO A 299 17.57 18.65 2.32
N THR A 300 16.37 18.12 2.62
CA THR A 300 16.16 16.68 2.67
C THR A 300 16.25 16.05 1.29
N ILE A 301 15.60 16.64 0.28
CA ILE A 301 15.69 16.21 -1.13
C ILE A 301 17.15 16.28 -1.63
N GLU A 302 17.83 17.39 -1.40
CA GLU A 302 19.22 17.57 -1.82
C GLU A 302 20.17 16.53 -1.21
N ARG A 303 20.01 16.21 0.07
CA ARG A 303 20.77 15.17 0.77
C ARG A 303 20.51 13.78 0.18
N GLN A 304 19.27 13.44 -0.11
CA GLN A 304 18.91 12.15 -0.72
C GLN A 304 19.52 12.01 -2.12
N LEU A 305 19.44 13.07 -2.95
CA LEU A 305 20.03 13.07 -4.29
C LEU A 305 21.55 12.98 -4.25
N ALA A 306 22.21 13.66 -3.29
CA ALA A 306 23.64 13.59 -3.08
C ALA A 306 24.07 12.17 -2.67
N TYR A 307 23.34 11.49 -1.80
CA TYR A 307 23.58 10.10 -1.43
C TYR A 307 23.53 9.17 -2.66
N LEU A 308 22.61 9.43 -3.58
CA LEU A 308 22.47 8.68 -4.83
C LEU A 308 23.54 9.05 -5.88
N GLY A 309 24.58 9.80 -5.49
CA GLY A 309 25.71 10.14 -6.34
C GLY A 309 25.42 11.17 -7.43
N ARG A 310 24.36 11.96 -7.29
CA ARG A 310 24.04 13.03 -8.25
C ARG A 310 25.02 14.18 -8.10
N SER A 311 25.43 14.75 -9.23
CA SER A 311 26.26 15.96 -9.26
C SER A 311 25.47 17.18 -8.74
N ALA A 312 26.17 18.23 -8.32
CA ALA A 312 25.52 19.46 -7.85
C ALA A 312 24.60 20.10 -8.91
N GLU A 313 24.94 19.98 -10.20
CA GLU A 313 24.08 20.47 -11.29
C GLU A 313 22.80 19.63 -11.44
N GLU A 314 22.92 18.29 -11.36
CA GLU A 314 21.75 17.39 -11.40
C GLU A 314 20.86 17.59 -10.18
N ILE A 315 21.44 17.74 -8.98
CA ILE A 315 20.69 18.03 -7.75
C ILE A 315 19.85 19.29 -7.95
N ARG A 316 20.47 20.38 -8.38
CA ARG A 316 19.74 21.64 -8.62
C ARG A 316 18.58 21.46 -9.61
N LYS A 317 18.81 20.80 -10.76
CA LYS A 317 17.76 20.55 -11.77
C LYS A 317 16.63 19.67 -11.24
N LEU A 318 16.98 18.57 -10.58
CA LEU A 318 15.98 17.64 -10.03
C LEU A 318 15.17 18.28 -8.91
N THR A 319 15.80 19.11 -8.10
CA THR A 319 15.13 19.86 -7.04
C THR A 319 14.19 20.93 -7.62
N GLU A 320 14.61 21.68 -8.65
CA GLU A 320 13.75 22.63 -9.36
C GLU A 320 12.50 21.91 -9.94
N ILE A 321 12.69 20.73 -10.54
CA ILE A 321 11.56 19.91 -11.03
C ILE A 321 10.66 19.44 -9.90
N ALA A 322 11.23 18.93 -8.80
CA ALA A 322 10.47 18.42 -7.67
C ALA A 322 9.64 19.52 -6.97
N LEU A 323 10.10 20.77 -7.00
CA LEU A 323 9.41 21.91 -6.40
C LEU A 323 8.45 22.64 -7.36
N ALA A 324 8.53 22.38 -8.67
CA ALA A 324 7.79 23.15 -9.68
C ALA A 324 6.27 23.14 -9.48
N ASP A 325 5.73 22.03 -8.98
CA ASP A 325 4.29 21.83 -8.77
C ASP A 325 3.88 21.96 -7.28
N ILE A 326 4.84 22.33 -6.40
CA ILE A 326 4.56 22.55 -4.97
C ILE A 326 4.15 24.00 -4.76
N PRO A 327 2.96 24.28 -4.22
CA PRO A 327 2.50 25.66 -4.05
C PRO A 327 3.27 26.40 -2.95
N ASP A 328 3.32 27.74 -3.04
CA ASP A 328 3.97 28.60 -2.06
C ASP A 328 3.43 28.38 -0.63
N SER A 329 2.13 28.11 -0.48
CA SER A 329 1.51 27.80 0.81
C SER A 329 2.12 26.58 1.51
N TYR A 330 2.50 25.58 0.74
CA TYR A 330 3.18 24.38 1.25
C TYR A 330 4.60 24.70 1.71
N LEU A 331 5.36 25.41 0.87
CA LEU A 331 6.73 25.83 1.20
C LEU A 331 6.76 26.83 2.37
N ASP A 332 5.77 27.71 2.46
CA ASP A 332 5.62 28.63 3.59
C ASP A 332 5.34 27.90 4.91
N LEU A 333 4.51 26.85 4.89
CA LEU A 333 4.30 26.02 6.06
C LEU A 333 5.55 25.21 6.39
N ASP A 334 6.21 24.61 5.40
CA ASP A 334 7.49 23.92 5.58
C ASP A 334 8.51 24.84 6.25
N ALA A 335 8.65 26.06 5.77
CA ALA A 335 9.60 27.04 6.33
C ALA A 335 9.33 27.37 7.82
N ARG A 336 8.06 27.44 8.22
CA ARG A 336 7.65 27.84 9.59
C ARG A 336 7.51 26.67 10.55
N TYR A 337 7.10 25.49 10.08
CA TYR A 337 6.90 24.32 10.94
C TYR A 337 8.23 23.80 11.47
N SER A 338 8.29 23.51 12.76
CA SER A 338 9.39 22.81 13.40
C SER A 338 8.85 21.58 14.12
N ASP A 339 9.16 20.41 13.57
CA ASP A 339 8.80 19.11 14.09
C ASP A 339 9.32 18.88 15.51
N THR A 340 10.61 19.14 15.72
CA THR A 340 11.28 18.97 17.01
C THR A 340 10.81 19.96 18.06
N ALA A 341 10.59 21.24 17.72
CA ALA A 341 10.05 22.23 18.65
C ALA A 341 8.61 21.88 19.04
N THR A 342 7.78 21.46 18.08
CA THR A 342 6.41 20.99 18.36
C THR A 342 6.44 19.76 19.29
N ALA A 343 7.34 18.81 19.04
CA ALA A 343 7.49 17.63 19.90
C ALA A 343 7.93 17.98 21.34
N GLN A 344 8.77 18.99 21.51
CA GLN A 344 9.20 19.47 22.83
C GLN A 344 8.04 20.02 23.68
N GLU A 345 7.04 20.63 23.04
CA GLU A 345 5.87 21.18 23.73
C GLU A 345 4.86 20.11 24.18
N LEU A 346 4.92 18.89 23.61
CA LEU A 346 4.01 17.82 23.95
C LEU A 346 4.41 17.09 25.24
N ASN A 347 3.45 16.80 26.09
CA ASN A 347 3.64 16.03 27.32
C ASN A 347 3.14 14.57 27.22
N ILE A 348 3.21 13.98 26.03
CA ILE A 348 2.80 12.59 25.77
C ILE A 348 4.02 11.71 25.53
N PRO A 349 3.93 10.38 25.80
CA PRO A 349 5.00 9.43 25.50
C PRO A 349 5.33 9.41 24.00
N MET A 350 6.61 9.15 23.69
CA MET A 350 7.08 8.98 22.32
C MET A 350 8.02 7.80 22.18
N LEU A 351 7.88 7.02 21.12
CA LEU A 351 8.82 6.01 20.67
C LEU A 351 9.41 6.45 19.32
N ILE A 352 10.73 6.56 19.23
CA ILE A 352 11.42 7.01 18.02
C ILE A 352 12.32 5.89 17.54
N LEU A 353 12.02 5.36 16.34
CA LEU A 353 12.70 4.20 15.76
C LEU A 353 13.37 4.58 14.45
N GLN A 354 14.61 4.07 14.23
CA GLN A 354 15.41 4.39 13.06
C GLN A 354 16.18 3.18 12.53
N GLY A 355 16.11 2.92 11.24
CA GLY A 355 17.01 1.99 10.55
C GLY A 355 18.36 2.67 10.26
N GLU A 356 19.48 2.05 10.67
CA GLU A 356 20.81 2.67 10.47
C GLU A 356 21.29 2.60 9.02
N ARG A 357 20.67 1.75 8.19
CA ARG A 357 20.94 1.65 6.76
C ARG A 357 20.05 2.58 5.91
N ASP A 358 19.16 3.33 6.53
CA ASP A 358 18.27 4.26 5.86
C ASP A 358 19.05 5.40 5.21
N TYR A 359 18.95 5.54 3.88
CA TYR A 359 19.57 6.62 3.14
C TYR A 359 18.66 7.85 2.97
N GLN A 360 17.36 7.67 3.12
CA GLN A 360 16.38 8.73 2.96
C GLN A 360 16.31 9.60 4.21
N VAL A 361 16.22 8.92 5.37
CA VAL A 361 16.24 9.54 6.69
C VAL A 361 17.40 8.94 7.47
N THR A 362 18.36 9.76 7.79
CA THR A 362 19.67 9.27 8.26
C THR A 362 19.79 9.28 9.78
N MET A 363 20.87 8.69 10.28
CA MET A 363 21.21 8.77 11.72
C MET A 363 21.45 10.21 12.20
N ASP A 364 21.62 11.20 11.29
CA ASP A 364 21.66 12.63 11.67
C ASP A 364 20.27 13.11 12.14
N ASP A 365 19.21 12.68 11.44
CA ASP A 365 17.84 12.97 11.85
C ASP A 365 17.55 12.34 13.22
N TYR A 366 17.95 11.08 13.42
CA TYR A 366 17.84 10.39 14.71
C TYR A 366 18.60 11.11 15.84
N ARG A 367 19.80 11.62 15.55
CA ARG A 367 20.57 12.43 16.52
C ARG A 367 19.88 13.75 16.84
N THR A 368 19.27 14.40 15.85
CA THR A 368 18.50 15.62 16.04
C THR A 368 17.30 15.38 16.94
N TRP A 369 16.54 14.30 16.70
CA TRP A 369 15.47 13.88 17.62
C TRP A 369 15.97 13.62 19.04
N ARG A 370 17.11 12.95 19.17
CA ARG A 370 17.73 12.68 20.49
C ARG A 370 18.09 13.96 21.22
N GLN A 371 18.64 14.95 20.54
CA GLN A 371 18.96 16.25 21.13
C GLN A 371 17.72 17.00 21.56
N ALA A 372 16.67 16.94 20.77
CA ALA A 372 15.43 17.67 21.04
C ALA A 372 14.62 17.08 22.21
N VAL A 373 14.38 15.77 22.19
CA VAL A 373 13.43 15.12 23.12
C VAL A 373 13.98 13.90 23.85
N GLY A 374 15.17 13.41 23.51
CA GLY A 374 15.70 12.11 23.99
C GLY A 374 15.89 12.01 25.50
N ASN A 375 16.03 13.14 26.20
CA ASN A 375 16.17 13.19 27.67
C ASN A 375 14.83 13.38 28.41
N ARG A 376 13.72 13.54 27.66
CA ARG A 376 12.40 13.75 28.26
C ARG A 376 11.85 12.42 28.80
N GLN A 377 11.26 12.46 29.98
CA GLN A 377 10.57 11.30 30.55
C GLN A 377 9.45 10.83 29.62
N GLY A 378 9.33 9.52 29.42
CA GLY A 378 8.35 8.92 28.49
C GLY A 378 8.80 8.91 27.04
N VAL A 379 10.03 9.33 26.72
CA VAL A 379 10.61 9.16 25.38
C VAL A 379 11.56 7.98 25.36
N VAL A 380 11.29 7.05 24.45
CA VAL A 380 12.14 5.88 24.16
C VAL A 380 12.69 6.01 22.76
N MET A 381 13.98 5.73 22.58
CA MET A 381 14.63 5.81 21.27
C MET A 381 15.43 4.53 21.02
N LYS A 382 15.26 3.95 19.83
CA LYS A 382 15.99 2.75 19.41
C LYS A 382 16.38 2.84 17.94
N SER A 383 17.59 2.38 17.59
CA SER A 383 18.03 2.21 16.20
C SER A 383 18.36 0.74 15.92
N TYR A 384 18.28 0.36 14.64
CA TYR A 384 18.46 -1.01 14.17
C TYR A 384 19.55 -1.06 13.10
N PRO A 385 20.71 -1.67 13.39
CA PRO A 385 21.87 -1.63 12.50
C PRO A 385 21.65 -2.25 11.11
N SER A 386 20.74 -3.22 11.01
CA SER A 386 20.50 -3.96 9.77
C SER A 386 19.31 -3.47 8.93
N LEU A 387 18.50 -2.51 9.45
CA LEU A 387 17.25 -2.12 8.81
C LEU A 387 17.39 -0.88 7.92
N ASN A 388 16.63 -0.86 6.83
CA ASN A 388 16.51 0.25 5.89
C ASN A 388 15.31 1.17 6.24
N HIS A 389 14.92 2.07 5.31
CA HIS A 389 13.81 3.01 5.48
C HIS A 389 12.46 2.32 5.74
N LEU A 390 12.22 1.15 5.16
CA LEU A 390 10.99 0.36 5.37
C LEU A 390 11.08 -0.58 6.57
N PHE A 391 12.12 -0.45 7.39
CA PHE A 391 12.41 -1.36 8.51
C PHE A 391 12.58 -2.82 8.09
N MET A 392 13.12 -3.05 6.90
CA MET A 392 13.44 -4.37 6.35
C MET A 392 14.93 -4.61 6.42
N ALA A 393 15.31 -5.86 6.74
CA ALA A 393 16.71 -6.23 6.92
C ALA A 393 17.46 -6.30 5.59
N GLY A 394 18.72 -5.86 5.61
CA GLY A 394 19.60 -5.92 4.46
C GLY A 394 21.08 -5.82 4.85
N LYS A 395 21.97 -5.65 3.87
CA LYS A 395 23.42 -5.57 4.04
C LYS A 395 24.01 -4.37 3.30
N GLY A 396 25.01 -3.71 3.91
CA GLY A 396 25.65 -2.55 3.32
C GLY A 396 24.77 -1.30 3.35
N GLY A 397 25.10 -0.29 2.54
CA GLY A 397 24.24 0.89 2.35
C GLY A 397 22.97 0.53 1.62
N SER A 398 21.84 1.09 2.04
CA SER A 398 20.56 0.89 1.35
C SER A 398 20.50 1.73 0.06
N MET A 399 19.87 1.18 -0.98
CA MET A 399 19.67 1.82 -2.29
C MET A 399 18.23 1.61 -2.76
N PRO A 400 17.70 2.44 -3.68
CA PRO A 400 16.32 2.33 -4.17
C PRO A 400 15.96 0.95 -4.74
N GLU A 401 16.93 0.27 -5.37
CA GLU A 401 16.75 -1.05 -5.96
C GLU A 401 16.42 -2.12 -4.90
N GLU A 402 16.83 -1.91 -3.65
CA GLU A 402 16.54 -2.83 -2.55
C GLU A 402 15.02 -2.97 -2.31
N TYR A 403 14.25 -1.91 -2.59
CA TYR A 403 12.79 -1.93 -2.43
C TYR A 403 12.06 -2.75 -3.50
N GLN A 404 12.75 -3.21 -4.54
CA GLN A 404 12.21 -4.16 -5.53
C GLN A 404 12.36 -5.62 -5.07
N THR A 405 13.07 -5.85 -3.96
CA THR A 405 13.19 -7.18 -3.36
C THR A 405 12.09 -7.37 -2.33
N PRO A 406 11.30 -8.46 -2.40
CA PRO A 406 10.31 -8.76 -1.39
C PRO A 406 10.91 -8.88 0.01
N GLY A 407 10.24 -8.28 0.99
CA GLY A 407 10.65 -8.30 2.38
C GLY A 407 9.49 -7.95 3.30
N HIS A 408 9.73 -8.04 4.59
CA HIS A 408 8.77 -7.70 5.64
C HIS A 408 9.40 -6.81 6.69
N VAL A 409 8.59 -6.00 7.34
CA VAL A 409 8.99 -5.25 8.53
C VAL A 409 9.50 -6.22 9.60
N ALA A 410 10.67 -5.93 10.14
CA ALA A 410 11.31 -6.80 11.13
C ALA A 410 10.43 -6.99 12.38
N GLU A 411 10.31 -8.24 12.85
CA GLU A 411 9.48 -8.60 14.00
C GLU A 411 9.86 -7.79 15.27
N GLU A 412 11.15 -7.50 15.46
CA GLU A 412 11.62 -6.69 16.60
C GLU A 412 11.07 -5.26 16.60
N VAL A 413 10.79 -4.67 15.44
CA VAL A 413 10.16 -3.34 15.32
C VAL A 413 8.70 -3.42 15.79
N MET A 414 8.00 -4.46 15.38
CA MET A 414 6.62 -4.71 15.80
C MET A 414 6.52 -5.01 17.30
N ASP A 415 7.50 -5.74 17.86
CA ASP A 415 7.59 -5.99 19.31
C ASP A 415 7.79 -4.68 20.08
N ASP A 416 8.71 -3.81 19.65
CA ASP A 416 8.97 -2.54 20.31
C ASP A 416 7.75 -1.60 20.27
N ILE A 417 7.06 -1.50 19.12
CA ILE A 417 5.84 -0.71 18.99
C ILE A 417 4.73 -1.26 19.90
N ALA A 418 4.48 -2.57 19.85
CA ALA A 418 3.43 -3.20 20.65
C ALA A 418 3.70 -3.02 22.16
N ASN A 419 4.93 -3.26 22.60
CA ASN A 419 5.31 -3.09 24.00
C ASN A 419 5.12 -1.64 24.48
N PHE A 420 5.49 -0.65 23.66
CA PHE A 420 5.28 0.76 23.96
C PHE A 420 3.78 1.09 24.08
N VAL A 421 2.97 0.71 23.09
CA VAL A 421 1.53 0.98 23.06
C VAL A 421 0.77 0.27 24.19
N LEU A 422 1.14 -0.98 24.51
CA LEU A 422 0.49 -1.75 25.55
C LEU A 422 0.88 -1.29 26.96
N SER A 423 2.12 -0.85 27.17
CA SER A 423 2.58 -0.36 28.48
C SER A 423 1.95 0.98 28.86
N GLY A 424 1.51 1.79 27.90
CA GLY A 424 0.98 3.13 28.14
C GLY A 424 2.02 4.12 28.70
N LYS A 425 3.30 3.83 28.50
CA LYS A 425 4.43 4.60 29.07
C LYS A 425 5.22 5.28 27.97
#